data_8a14865bc908f36491044c0990b157d2
#
_entry.id   8a14865bc908f36491044c0990b157d2
#
_cell.length_a   1.000
_cell.length_b   1.000
_cell.length_c   1.000
_cell.angle_alpha   90.00
_cell.angle_beta   90.00
_cell.angle_gamma   90.00
#
_symmetry.space_group_name_H-M   'P 1'
#
loop_
_entity.id
_entity.type
_entity.pdbx_description
1 polymer ?
#
loop_
_entity_poly.entity_id
_entity_poly.type
_entity_poly.pdbx_seq_one_letter_code
_entity_poly.pdbx_strand_id
1 'polypeptide(L)'
;LVPMTKERLNNILNENLIIEDWSKKIIEGVSIENLDEEAIKKARKEFIKRNPKYIDEIEKWDNIKFLDKAKLTIQGKITRACFILLGKEEEEHYLDSAVKIRWNLKTLENQDKDFEIFSIPLILSVDEIYKKIRNLKYRYLREGTLFPDEVLRYDPFVIREPLNNAIAHQDYSKKGRINLVEFEDDHLIFTNLGTFLPKTVENVVLKDSPEEFYRNTFLVEAMRNLGMIETQGGGIRKVFNFQKQRFFPMPEYDFSDEKVKVTIVGKVINEEFAKILIKNPEITLEDTLILDKVQKRKKLTDDEFIYLKKKKFIEGRKGSNYISYNVIEPTKNKDLLADYINNRSLDDRHFKELILEFISKSGKAKRKDI
;
A
#
# COMPACT_ATOMS: atom_id res chain seq x y z
N LEU A 1 23.67 -11.31 35.76
CA LEU A 1 22.64 -10.44 35.21
C LEU A 1 23.20 -9.84 33.92
N VAL A 2 22.67 -10.25 32.76
CA VAL A 2 23.04 -9.66 31.47
C VAL A 2 22.26 -8.34 31.34
N PRO A 3 22.91 -7.19 31.04
CA PRO A 3 22.21 -5.94 30.83
C PRO A 3 21.20 -6.08 29.68
N MET A 4 20.01 -5.57 29.89
CA MET A 4 18.97 -5.59 28.89
C MET A 4 19.33 -4.59 27.79
N THR A 5 19.39 -5.03 26.52
CA THR A 5 19.63 -4.16 25.39
C THR A 5 18.44 -3.20 25.20
N LYS A 6 18.69 -1.99 24.69
CA LYS A 6 17.64 -1.01 24.36
C LYS A 6 16.56 -1.63 23.45
N GLU A 7 16.97 -2.50 22.54
CA GLU A 7 16.08 -3.21 21.61
C GLU A 7 15.15 -4.18 22.34
N ARG A 8 15.67 -4.93 23.33
CA ARG A 8 14.87 -5.84 24.15
C ARG A 8 13.94 -5.07 25.09
N LEU A 9 14.39 -3.94 25.62
CA LEU A 9 13.54 -3.05 26.41
C LEU A 9 12.41 -2.47 25.58
N ASN A 10 12.69 -2.01 24.36
CA ASN A 10 11.68 -1.51 23.42
C ASN A 10 10.70 -2.61 23.00
N ASN A 11 11.17 -3.84 22.78
CA ASN A 11 10.30 -4.98 22.48
C ASN A 11 9.36 -5.30 23.65
N ILE A 12 9.87 -5.31 24.89
CA ILE A 12 9.05 -5.55 26.10
C ILE A 12 8.07 -4.38 26.33
N LEU A 13 8.48 -3.15 26.10
CA LEU A 13 7.59 -1.98 26.16
C LEU A 13 6.54 -2.03 25.07
N ASN A 14 6.88 -2.48 23.88
CA ASN A 14 5.93 -2.66 22.77
C ASN A 14 5.01 -3.86 22.97
N GLU A 15 5.45 -4.92 23.67
CA GLU A 15 4.62 -6.07 24.02
C GLU A 15 3.65 -5.77 25.19
N ASN A 16 4.01 -4.88 26.10
CA ASN A 16 3.22 -4.51 27.28
C ASN A 16 2.44 -3.20 27.14
N LEU A 17 2.65 -2.41 26.09
CA LEU A 17 1.78 -1.29 25.78
C LEU A 17 0.47 -1.86 25.23
N ILE A 18 -0.53 -1.99 26.08
CA ILE A 18 -1.92 -1.83 25.66
C ILE A 18 -1.95 -0.46 25.03
N ILE A 19 -1.81 -0.40 23.70
CA ILE A 19 -1.96 0.84 22.95
C ILE A 19 -3.38 1.28 23.22
N GLU A 20 -3.55 2.27 24.10
CA GLU A 20 -4.87 2.83 24.37
C GLU A 20 -5.44 3.31 23.04
N ASP A 21 -6.59 2.78 22.65
CA ASP A 21 -7.24 3.17 21.41
C ASP A 21 -7.65 4.65 21.49
N TRP A 22 -6.80 5.51 20.95
CA TRP A 22 -7.00 6.96 20.96
C TRP A 22 -8.35 7.34 20.35
N SER A 23 -8.83 6.61 19.37
CA SER A 23 -10.05 6.92 18.63
C SER A 23 -11.34 6.64 19.42
N LYS A 24 -11.28 5.75 20.42
CA LYS A 24 -12.42 5.39 21.27
C LYS A 24 -12.74 6.43 22.35
N LYS A 25 -11.82 7.36 22.61
CA LYS A 25 -11.98 8.34 23.68
C LYS A 25 -13.20 9.26 23.41
N ILE A 26 -14.05 9.42 24.42
CA ILE A 26 -15.19 10.32 24.39
C ILE A 26 -14.66 11.76 24.49
N ILE A 27 -15.28 12.68 23.76
CA ILE A 27 -14.97 14.11 23.78
C ILE A 27 -16.01 14.79 24.69
N GLU A 28 -15.55 15.38 25.78
CA GLU A 28 -16.42 16.09 26.70
C GLU A 28 -16.91 17.40 26.08
N GLY A 29 -18.18 17.77 26.35
CA GLY A 29 -18.77 19.02 25.88
C GLY A 29 -19.20 19.01 24.41
N VAL A 30 -19.06 17.89 23.70
CA VAL A 30 -19.45 17.74 22.29
C VAL A 30 -20.79 17.00 22.19
N SER A 31 -21.68 17.51 21.34
CA SER A 31 -22.99 16.94 21.04
C SER A 31 -23.16 16.71 19.53
N ILE A 32 -24.34 16.24 19.12
CA ILE A 32 -24.70 16.08 17.70
C ILE A 32 -24.65 17.41 16.94
N GLU A 33 -24.90 18.53 17.61
CA GLU A 33 -24.88 19.86 17.00
C GLU A 33 -23.49 20.26 16.47
N ASN A 34 -22.42 19.65 17.02
CA ASN A 34 -21.05 19.85 16.56
C ASN A 34 -20.69 18.93 15.37
N LEU A 35 -21.63 18.09 14.91
CA LEU A 35 -21.42 17.23 13.73
C LEU A 35 -21.97 17.89 12.47
N ASP A 36 -21.32 17.60 11.34
CA ASP A 36 -21.73 18.08 10.02
C ASP A 36 -22.93 17.28 9.48
N GLU A 37 -23.97 17.97 9.06
CA GLU A 37 -25.22 17.34 8.58
C GLU A 37 -25.03 16.56 7.28
N GLU A 38 -24.21 17.08 6.34
CA GLU A 38 -23.95 16.40 5.07
C GLU A 38 -23.08 15.14 5.29
N ALA A 39 -22.15 15.21 6.24
CA ALA A 39 -21.38 14.05 6.66
C ALA A 39 -22.27 12.97 7.28
N ILE A 40 -23.24 13.35 8.14
CA ILE A 40 -24.21 12.40 8.71
C ILE A 40 -25.08 11.77 7.61
N LYS A 41 -25.60 12.58 6.67
CA LYS A 41 -26.41 12.08 5.53
C LYS A 41 -25.62 11.08 4.69
N LYS A 42 -24.36 11.43 4.37
CA LYS A 42 -23.46 10.54 3.63
C LYS A 42 -23.19 9.26 4.41
N ALA A 43 -22.89 9.37 5.71
CA ALA A 43 -22.65 8.22 6.57
C ALA A 43 -23.84 7.25 6.60
N ARG A 44 -25.08 7.76 6.72
CA ARG A 44 -26.32 6.94 6.66
C ARG A 44 -26.42 6.20 5.32
N LYS A 45 -26.20 6.91 4.22
CA LYS A 45 -26.24 6.32 2.86
C LYS A 45 -25.22 5.20 2.69
N GLU A 46 -23.98 5.41 3.13
CA GLU A 46 -22.93 4.40 3.00
C GLU A 46 -23.14 3.23 3.98
N PHE A 47 -23.64 3.49 5.20
CA PHE A 47 -23.98 2.46 6.17
C PHE A 47 -25.02 1.46 5.63
N ILE A 48 -26.09 1.94 4.98
CA ILE A 48 -27.13 1.08 4.39
C ILE A 48 -26.57 0.19 3.29
N LYS A 49 -25.69 0.70 2.44
CA LYS A 49 -25.05 -0.11 1.39
C LYS A 49 -24.31 -1.32 1.99
N ARG A 50 -23.71 -1.15 3.17
CA ARG A 50 -22.98 -2.21 3.88
C ARG A 50 -23.88 -3.08 4.76
N ASN A 51 -24.99 -2.54 5.21
CA ASN A 51 -25.91 -3.19 6.13
C ASN A 51 -27.35 -3.21 5.58
N PRO A 52 -27.62 -3.90 4.44
CA PRO A 52 -28.93 -3.89 3.77
C PRO A 52 -30.08 -4.35 4.67
N LYS A 53 -29.80 -5.15 5.70
CA LYS A 53 -30.78 -5.65 6.66
C LYS A 53 -31.48 -4.54 7.46
N TYR A 54 -30.94 -3.33 7.47
CA TYR A 54 -31.52 -2.19 8.20
C TYR A 54 -32.26 -1.20 7.29
N ILE A 55 -32.45 -1.52 6.00
CA ILE A 55 -33.02 -0.59 5.02
C ILE A 55 -34.41 -0.07 5.45
N ASP A 56 -35.26 -0.95 6.00
CA ASP A 56 -36.62 -0.59 6.43
C ASP A 56 -36.68 0.11 7.79
N GLU A 57 -35.60 0.08 8.55
CA GLU A 57 -35.57 0.60 9.89
C GLU A 57 -34.80 1.91 10.02
N ILE A 58 -33.79 2.15 9.20
CA ILE A 58 -32.84 3.26 9.39
C ILE A 58 -33.49 4.63 9.30
N GLU A 59 -34.59 4.78 8.52
CA GLU A 59 -35.34 6.02 8.42
C GLU A 59 -36.06 6.39 9.73
N LYS A 60 -36.34 5.36 10.56
CA LYS A 60 -36.99 5.55 11.87
C LYS A 60 -35.98 5.83 12.99
N TRP A 61 -34.70 5.73 12.71
CA TRP A 61 -33.65 5.98 13.70
C TRP A 61 -33.33 7.46 13.78
N ASP A 62 -33.34 8.01 14.98
CA ASP A 62 -32.75 9.31 15.23
C ASP A 62 -31.21 9.25 14.99
N ASN A 63 -30.57 10.39 15.05
CA ASN A 63 -29.11 10.44 14.81
C ASN A 63 -28.33 9.69 15.88
N ILE A 64 -28.72 9.71 17.15
CA ILE A 64 -28.06 9.02 18.24
C ILE A 64 -28.04 7.52 18.00
N LYS A 65 -29.22 6.95 17.73
CA LYS A 65 -29.39 5.52 17.46
C LYS A 65 -28.60 5.08 16.23
N PHE A 66 -28.61 5.90 15.16
CA PHE A 66 -27.81 5.63 13.96
C PHE A 66 -26.33 5.60 14.27
N LEU A 67 -25.80 6.62 14.97
CA LEU A 67 -24.37 6.73 15.29
C LEU A 67 -23.91 5.59 16.21
N ASP A 68 -24.71 5.19 17.19
CA ASP A 68 -24.42 4.02 18.03
C ASP A 68 -24.39 2.71 17.22
N LYS A 69 -25.34 2.53 16.30
CA LYS A 69 -25.38 1.36 15.39
C LYS A 69 -24.21 1.32 14.42
N ALA A 70 -23.76 2.47 13.95
CA ALA A 70 -22.61 2.61 13.08
C ALA A 70 -21.27 2.50 13.84
N LYS A 71 -21.29 2.36 15.18
CA LYS A 71 -20.09 2.31 16.04
C LYS A 71 -19.27 3.61 16.00
N LEU A 72 -19.95 4.72 15.90
CA LEU A 72 -19.38 6.07 15.93
C LEU A 72 -19.44 6.66 17.34
N THR A 73 -20.45 6.29 18.12
CA THR A 73 -20.67 6.76 19.49
C THR A 73 -20.68 5.61 20.49
N ILE A 74 -20.59 5.95 21.76
CA ILE A 74 -20.71 5.02 22.88
C ILE A 74 -21.85 5.53 23.78
N GLN A 75 -22.99 4.84 23.79
CA GLN A 75 -24.18 5.24 24.55
C GLN A 75 -24.59 6.71 24.25
N GLY A 76 -24.59 7.08 22.97
CA GLY A 76 -24.92 8.40 22.49
C GLY A 76 -23.82 9.46 22.69
N LYS A 77 -22.70 9.14 23.35
CA LYS A 77 -21.58 10.07 23.56
C LYS A 77 -20.64 10.07 22.37
N ILE A 78 -20.28 11.26 21.91
CA ILE A 78 -19.42 11.45 20.75
C ILE A 78 -17.99 11.01 21.08
N THR A 79 -17.45 10.12 20.25
CA THR A 79 -16.05 9.66 20.33
C THR A 79 -15.15 10.45 19.38
N ARG A 80 -13.83 10.37 19.57
CA ARG A 80 -12.87 10.94 18.62
C ARG A 80 -13.04 10.35 17.22
N ALA A 81 -13.36 9.06 17.09
CA ALA A 81 -13.66 8.43 15.79
C ALA A 81 -14.86 9.07 15.11
N CYS A 82 -15.96 9.29 15.85
CA CYS A 82 -17.12 10.00 15.33
C CYS A 82 -16.75 11.40 14.85
N PHE A 83 -16.02 12.13 15.68
CA PHE A 83 -15.68 13.52 15.41
C PHE A 83 -14.71 13.69 14.24
N ILE A 84 -13.73 12.79 14.08
CA ILE A 84 -12.86 12.75 12.90
C ILE A 84 -13.66 12.58 11.61
N LEU A 85 -14.63 11.68 11.63
CA LEU A 85 -15.36 11.31 10.42
C LEU A 85 -16.51 12.29 10.10
N LEU A 86 -17.15 12.87 11.12
CA LEU A 86 -18.41 13.60 10.97
C LEU A 86 -18.41 15.00 11.62
N GLY A 87 -17.39 15.41 12.37
CA GLY A 87 -17.32 16.70 13.06
C GLY A 87 -17.26 17.86 12.07
N LYS A 88 -17.84 19.00 12.44
CA LYS A 88 -17.71 20.26 11.68
C LYS A 88 -16.29 20.77 11.69
N GLU A 89 -15.82 21.34 10.58
CA GLU A 89 -14.45 21.84 10.44
C GLU A 89 -14.12 22.94 11.46
N GLU A 90 -15.05 23.87 11.67
CA GLU A 90 -14.90 24.97 12.63
C GLU A 90 -14.78 24.52 14.09
N GLU A 91 -15.18 23.28 14.37
CA GLU A 91 -15.16 22.66 15.68
C GLU A 91 -13.92 21.78 15.93
N GLU A 92 -12.95 21.77 14.99
CA GLU A 92 -11.76 20.91 15.08
C GLU A 92 -10.97 21.11 16.39
N HIS A 93 -11.14 22.24 17.06
CA HIS A 93 -10.47 22.57 18.34
C HIS A 93 -10.80 21.60 19.49
N TYR A 94 -11.88 20.82 19.39
CA TYR A 94 -12.18 19.75 20.34
C TYR A 94 -11.24 18.54 20.22
N LEU A 95 -10.46 18.44 19.14
CA LEU A 95 -9.45 17.42 19.00
C LEU A 95 -8.09 17.94 19.47
N ASP A 96 -7.44 17.19 20.37
CA ASP A 96 -6.10 17.53 20.90
C ASP A 96 -5.00 17.50 19.84
N SER A 97 -5.28 16.93 18.68
CA SER A 97 -4.33 16.72 17.58
C SER A 97 -4.91 17.19 16.26
N ALA A 98 -4.04 17.70 15.41
CA ALA A 98 -4.42 18.09 14.06
C ALA A 98 -4.79 16.85 13.22
N VAL A 99 -6.08 16.69 12.93
CA VAL A 99 -6.59 15.66 12.02
C VAL A 99 -6.68 16.27 10.63
N LYS A 100 -5.55 16.31 9.94
CA LYS A 100 -5.45 16.97 8.62
C LYS A 100 -4.80 16.05 7.60
N ILE A 101 -5.25 16.17 6.36
CA ILE A 101 -4.66 15.51 5.21
C ILE A 101 -4.18 16.60 4.25
N ARG A 102 -2.89 16.58 3.93
CA ARG A 102 -2.32 17.49 2.94
C ARG A 102 -2.19 16.76 1.61
N TRP A 103 -2.84 17.26 0.58
CA TRP A 103 -2.49 16.93 -0.80
C TRP A 103 -1.49 17.96 -1.32
N ASN A 104 -0.49 17.50 -2.06
CA ASN A 104 0.53 18.33 -2.68
C ASN A 104 0.88 17.80 -4.08
N LEU A 105 0.76 18.66 -5.09
CA LEU A 105 1.19 18.37 -6.44
C LEU A 105 2.62 18.87 -6.64
N LYS A 106 3.48 17.99 -7.14
CA LYS A 106 4.89 18.28 -7.43
C LYS A 106 5.29 17.96 -8.86
N THR A 107 6.30 18.66 -9.37
CA THR A 107 7.02 18.22 -10.58
C THR A 107 7.91 17.03 -10.27
N LEU A 108 8.45 16.38 -11.33
CA LEU A 108 9.44 15.32 -11.18
C LEU A 108 10.74 15.78 -10.50
N GLU A 109 11.06 17.07 -10.64
CA GLU A 109 12.21 17.72 -9.98
C GLU A 109 11.90 18.12 -8.52
N ASN A 110 10.76 17.64 -7.98
CA ASN A 110 10.33 17.85 -6.59
C ASN A 110 9.96 19.31 -6.25
N GLN A 111 9.58 20.13 -7.26
CA GLN A 111 9.08 21.49 -7.03
C GLN A 111 7.58 21.46 -6.75
N ASP A 112 7.14 22.22 -5.76
CA ASP A 112 5.73 22.37 -5.43
C ASP A 112 4.99 23.18 -6.50
N LYS A 113 3.89 22.65 -7.04
CA LYS A 113 2.99 23.31 -8.01
C LYS A 113 1.68 23.76 -7.37
N ASP A 114 1.14 22.97 -6.47
CA ASP A 114 -0.12 23.25 -5.80
C ASP A 114 -0.23 22.44 -4.52
N PHE A 115 -1.01 22.89 -3.55
CA PHE A 115 -1.31 22.12 -2.36
C PHE A 115 -2.66 22.52 -1.76
N GLU A 116 -3.26 21.61 -1.03
CA GLU A 116 -4.45 21.88 -0.23
C GLU A 116 -4.42 21.05 1.06
N ILE A 117 -4.98 21.61 2.12
CA ILE A 117 -5.09 20.94 3.41
C ILE A 117 -6.57 20.70 3.69
N PHE A 118 -6.91 19.44 3.86
CA PHE A 118 -8.25 18.97 4.20
C PHE A 118 -8.33 18.68 5.69
N SER A 119 -9.40 19.10 6.31
CA SER A 119 -9.72 18.88 7.71
C SER A 119 -10.88 17.89 7.87
N ILE A 120 -11.42 17.76 9.06
CA ILE A 120 -12.69 17.07 9.33
C ILE A 120 -13.85 17.81 8.63
N PRO A 121 -14.94 17.11 8.26
CA PRO A 121 -15.21 15.69 8.43
C PRO A 121 -14.56 14.82 7.35
N LEU A 122 -13.75 13.84 7.76
CA LEU A 122 -12.95 13.05 6.79
C LEU A 122 -13.78 12.20 5.84
N ILE A 123 -15.02 11.86 6.18
CA ILE A 123 -15.91 11.14 5.25
C ILE A 123 -16.23 11.97 3.99
N LEU A 124 -16.23 13.29 4.07
CA LEU A 124 -16.39 14.19 2.92
C LEU A 124 -15.04 14.47 2.28
N SER A 125 -14.02 14.76 3.09
CA SER A 125 -12.69 15.16 2.64
C SER A 125 -12.00 14.14 1.74
N VAL A 126 -12.23 12.82 1.95
CA VAL A 126 -11.66 11.80 1.06
C VAL A 126 -12.15 11.89 -0.39
N ASP A 127 -13.41 12.29 -0.61
CA ASP A 127 -13.93 12.50 -1.97
C ASP A 127 -13.36 13.78 -2.60
N GLU A 128 -13.21 14.84 -1.80
CA GLU A 128 -12.62 16.10 -2.28
C GLU A 128 -11.14 15.90 -2.63
N ILE A 129 -10.40 15.15 -1.82
CA ILE A 129 -9.01 14.77 -2.13
C ILE A 129 -8.94 14.01 -3.45
N TYR A 130 -9.86 13.05 -3.67
CA TYR A 130 -9.90 12.30 -4.92
C TYR A 130 -10.13 13.21 -6.13
N LYS A 131 -11.01 14.21 -6.01
CA LYS A 131 -11.27 15.21 -7.08
C LYS A 131 -10.07 16.13 -7.33
N LYS A 132 -9.20 16.33 -6.33
CA LYS A 132 -7.99 17.16 -6.48
C LYS A 132 -6.89 16.48 -7.28
N ILE A 133 -6.80 15.15 -7.27
CA ILE A 133 -5.79 14.43 -8.02
C ILE A 133 -5.98 14.70 -9.51
N ARG A 134 -4.96 15.27 -10.15
CA ARG A 134 -5.01 15.75 -11.55
C ARG A 134 -4.64 14.66 -12.54
N ASN A 135 -3.70 13.80 -12.18
CA ASN A 135 -3.13 12.81 -13.07
C ASN A 135 -3.87 11.45 -12.99
N LEU A 136 -5.21 11.47 -12.98
CA LEU A 136 -6.03 10.24 -12.94
C LEU A 136 -6.01 9.47 -14.26
N LYS A 137 -5.67 10.13 -15.36
CA LYS A 137 -5.72 9.57 -16.70
C LYS A 137 -4.44 9.88 -17.45
N TYR A 138 -4.07 8.99 -18.39
CA TYR A 138 -3.02 9.27 -19.36
C TYR A 138 -3.50 8.92 -20.76
N ARG A 139 -2.93 9.58 -21.76
CA ARG A 139 -3.24 9.40 -23.17
C ARG A 139 -2.05 8.78 -23.87
N TYR A 140 -2.32 7.82 -24.73
CA TYR A 140 -1.30 7.24 -25.61
C TYR A 140 -1.87 7.08 -27.02
N LEU A 141 -0.99 7.20 -28.01
CA LEU A 141 -1.33 6.96 -29.42
C LEU A 141 -1.06 5.51 -29.76
N ARG A 142 -2.09 4.79 -30.25
CA ARG A 142 -1.84 3.49 -30.87
C ARG A 142 -1.18 3.67 -32.23
N GLU A 143 -0.32 2.73 -32.62
CA GLU A 143 0.19 2.66 -33.97
C GLU A 143 -0.97 2.64 -34.99
N GLY A 144 -0.88 3.49 -36.00
CA GLY A 144 -1.86 3.58 -37.08
C GLY A 144 -3.11 4.43 -36.78
N THR A 145 -3.16 5.15 -35.68
CA THR A 145 -4.24 6.10 -35.36
C THR A 145 -3.72 7.47 -35.01
N LEU A 146 -4.50 8.51 -35.38
CA LEU A 146 -4.23 9.89 -35.00
C LEU A 146 -4.97 10.33 -33.73
N PHE A 147 -5.86 9.47 -33.22
CA PHE A 147 -6.64 9.75 -32.03
C PHE A 147 -6.04 9.02 -30.82
N PRO A 148 -5.68 9.76 -29.74
CA PRO A 148 -5.18 9.13 -28.53
C PRO A 148 -6.28 8.36 -27.80
N ASP A 149 -5.94 7.19 -27.31
CA ASP A 149 -6.76 6.51 -26.31
C ASP A 149 -6.49 7.08 -24.92
N GLU A 150 -7.54 7.19 -24.12
CA GLU A 150 -7.45 7.66 -22.75
C GLU A 150 -7.66 6.48 -21.78
N VAL A 151 -6.74 6.29 -20.88
CA VAL A 151 -6.77 5.20 -19.89
C VAL A 151 -6.63 5.78 -18.49
N LEU A 152 -7.37 5.20 -17.52
CA LEU A 152 -7.19 5.54 -16.12
C LEU A 152 -5.76 5.17 -15.70
N ARG A 153 -5.04 6.11 -15.13
CA ARG A 153 -3.72 5.89 -14.51
C ARG A 153 -3.86 5.10 -13.21
N TYR A 154 -4.84 5.45 -12.41
CA TYR A 154 -5.15 4.78 -11.16
C TYR A 154 -6.61 4.32 -11.15
N ASP A 155 -6.83 3.07 -10.74
CA ASP A 155 -8.17 2.65 -10.35
C ASP A 155 -8.60 3.42 -9.09
N PRO A 156 -9.86 3.88 -8.96
CA PRO A 156 -10.32 4.58 -7.77
C PRO A 156 -10.05 3.83 -6.46
N PHE A 157 -10.09 2.50 -6.49
CA PHE A 157 -9.76 1.66 -5.35
C PHE A 157 -8.30 1.79 -4.92
N VAL A 158 -7.38 1.90 -5.89
CA VAL A 158 -5.93 2.02 -5.66
C VAL A 158 -5.57 3.34 -4.96
N ILE A 159 -6.41 4.37 -5.07
CA ILE A 159 -6.26 5.63 -4.33
C ILE A 159 -6.95 5.53 -2.97
N ARG A 160 -8.21 5.04 -2.97
CA ARG A 160 -9.06 4.98 -1.78
C ARG A 160 -8.44 4.14 -0.68
N GLU A 161 -7.92 2.98 -1.02
CA GLU A 161 -7.42 2.03 -0.03
C GLU A 161 -6.21 2.57 0.75
N PRO A 162 -5.11 3.06 0.11
CA PRO A 162 -3.99 3.64 0.86
C PRO A 162 -4.37 4.90 1.64
N LEU A 163 -5.28 5.74 1.13
CA LEU A 163 -5.73 6.93 1.82
C LEU A 163 -6.50 6.58 3.10
N ASN A 164 -7.46 5.65 3.00
CA ASN A 164 -8.23 5.21 4.15
C ASN A 164 -7.37 4.40 5.15
N ASN A 165 -6.41 3.61 4.67
CA ASN A 165 -5.44 2.96 5.55
C ASN A 165 -4.56 3.99 6.28
N ALA A 166 -4.15 5.07 5.63
CA ALA A 166 -3.42 6.14 6.28
C ALA A 166 -4.25 6.80 7.40
N ILE A 167 -5.57 7.00 7.19
CA ILE A 167 -6.48 7.51 8.22
C ILE A 167 -6.62 6.51 9.38
N ALA A 168 -6.84 5.23 9.07
CA ALA A 168 -7.07 4.18 10.06
C ALA A 168 -5.85 3.90 10.95
N HIS A 169 -4.64 4.00 10.36
CA HIS A 169 -3.38 3.64 11.02
C HIS A 169 -2.55 4.83 11.49
N GLN A 170 -3.01 6.08 11.24
CA GLN A 170 -2.34 7.28 11.73
C GLN A 170 -2.16 7.22 13.24
N ASP A 171 -0.97 7.53 13.70
CA ASP A 171 -0.70 7.79 15.12
C ASP A 171 -1.07 9.24 15.46
N TYR A 172 -2.33 9.43 15.85
CA TYR A 172 -2.85 10.74 16.18
C TYR A 172 -2.21 11.35 17.44
N SER A 173 -1.57 10.55 18.30
CA SER A 173 -0.86 11.04 19.48
C SER A 173 0.38 11.84 19.10
N LYS A 174 0.97 11.60 17.93
CA LYS A 174 2.14 12.31 17.41
C LYS A 174 1.86 13.68 16.81
N LYS A 175 0.60 14.12 16.79
CA LYS A 175 0.15 15.44 16.34
C LYS A 175 0.61 15.83 14.91
N GLY A 176 0.88 14.83 14.06
CA GLY A 176 1.27 15.05 12.67
C GLY A 176 0.11 14.84 11.71
N ARG A 177 0.29 15.27 10.48
CA ARG A 177 -0.71 15.14 9.42
C ARG A 177 -0.41 13.95 8.51
N ILE A 178 -1.45 13.48 7.82
CA ILE A 178 -1.34 12.56 6.68
C ILE A 178 -0.93 13.38 5.46
N ASN A 179 -0.05 12.84 4.62
CA ASN A 179 0.35 13.49 3.39
C ASN A 179 0.05 12.58 2.19
N LEU A 180 -0.56 13.17 1.17
CA LEU A 180 -0.69 12.63 -0.17
C LEU A 180 0.10 13.55 -1.11
N VAL A 181 1.19 13.03 -1.66
CA VAL A 181 2.00 13.74 -2.64
C VAL A 181 1.75 13.12 -4.00
N GLU A 182 1.33 13.95 -4.95
CA GLU A 182 1.14 13.62 -6.34
C GLU A 182 2.32 14.15 -7.15
N PHE A 183 3.11 13.27 -7.75
CA PHE A 183 4.12 13.65 -8.74
C PHE A 183 3.50 13.63 -10.13
N GLU A 184 3.62 14.74 -10.82
CA GLU A 184 3.01 14.96 -12.13
C GLU A 184 3.43 13.86 -13.12
N ASP A 185 2.44 13.20 -13.71
CA ASP A 185 2.61 12.12 -14.70
C ASP A 185 3.44 10.91 -14.26
N ASP A 186 3.60 10.69 -12.96
CA ASP A 186 4.44 9.61 -12.47
C ASP A 186 3.78 8.75 -11.38
N HIS A 187 3.74 9.22 -10.13
CA HIS A 187 3.32 8.39 -9.01
C HIS A 187 2.61 9.18 -7.89
N LEU A 188 1.94 8.44 -7.03
CA LEU A 188 1.34 8.94 -5.79
C LEU A 188 2.13 8.40 -4.58
N ILE A 189 2.31 9.24 -3.56
CA ILE A 189 2.90 8.85 -2.29
C ILE A 189 1.92 9.16 -1.16
N PHE A 190 1.52 8.14 -0.42
CA PHE A 190 0.71 8.26 0.80
C PHE A 190 1.64 8.08 1.99
N THR A 191 1.54 8.98 2.99
CA THR A 191 2.38 8.90 4.20
C THR A 191 1.56 9.20 5.44
N ASN A 192 1.63 8.31 6.42
CA ASN A 192 1.09 8.54 7.76
C ASN A 192 2.14 8.26 8.84
N LEU A 193 1.95 8.82 10.03
CA LEU A 193 2.79 8.56 11.20
C LEU A 193 2.36 7.25 11.87
N GLY A 194 3.34 6.55 12.43
CA GLY A 194 3.16 5.29 13.14
C GLY A 194 3.93 4.14 12.49
N THR A 195 4.09 3.06 13.23
CA THR A 195 4.76 1.84 12.76
C THR A 195 3.80 0.96 11.98
N PHE A 196 4.30 0.20 11.03
CA PHE A 196 3.53 -0.80 10.30
C PHE A 196 3.36 -2.07 11.17
N LEU A 197 2.19 -2.24 11.76
CA LEU A 197 1.92 -3.29 12.74
C LEU A 197 2.09 -4.72 12.18
N PRO A 198 1.73 -5.04 10.92
CA PRO A 198 1.91 -6.37 10.35
C PRO A 198 3.37 -6.79 10.10
N LYS A 199 4.35 -5.93 10.39
CA LYS A 199 5.80 -6.09 10.22
C LYS A 199 6.27 -6.09 8.77
N THR A 200 5.68 -6.90 7.88
CA THR A 200 6.05 -6.96 6.45
C THR A 200 4.82 -6.88 5.55
N VAL A 201 5.01 -6.36 4.35
CA VAL A 201 3.94 -6.25 3.35
C VAL A 201 3.56 -7.63 2.81
N GLU A 202 4.56 -8.50 2.63
CA GLU A 202 4.38 -9.87 2.19
C GLU A 202 3.42 -10.63 3.10
N ASN A 203 3.52 -10.44 4.43
CA ASN A 203 2.60 -11.06 5.39
C ASN A 203 1.14 -10.67 5.15
N VAL A 204 0.88 -9.43 4.70
CA VAL A 204 -0.49 -8.95 4.43
C VAL A 204 -0.97 -9.38 3.04
N VAL A 205 -0.06 -9.34 2.05
CA VAL A 205 -0.42 -9.58 0.65
C VAL A 205 -0.58 -11.07 0.34
N LEU A 206 0.25 -11.93 0.95
CA LEU A 206 0.31 -13.35 0.59
C LEU A 206 -0.51 -14.27 1.53
N LYS A 207 -0.80 -13.84 2.76
CA LYS A 207 -1.65 -14.63 3.66
C LYS A 207 -3.13 -14.53 3.25
N ASP A 208 -3.85 -15.64 3.32
CA ASP A 208 -5.29 -15.68 3.01
C ASP A 208 -6.13 -14.95 4.07
N SER A 209 -5.68 -14.94 5.31
CA SER A 209 -6.33 -14.24 6.43
C SER A 209 -5.24 -13.53 7.23
N PRO A 210 -4.82 -12.33 6.82
CA PRO A 210 -3.84 -11.56 7.57
C PRO A 210 -4.41 -11.18 8.93
N GLU A 211 -3.57 -11.25 9.97
CA GLU A 211 -3.92 -10.78 11.30
C GLU A 211 -4.25 -9.28 11.24
N GLU A 212 -5.39 -8.92 11.81
CA GLU A 212 -5.87 -7.55 11.82
C GLU A 212 -5.35 -6.82 13.07
N PHE A 213 -4.26 -6.08 12.90
CA PHE A 213 -3.73 -5.21 13.95
C PHE A 213 -4.02 -3.75 13.59
N TYR A 214 -4.80 -3.08 14.43
CA TYR A 214 -5.14 -1.68 14.23
C TYR A 214 -4.78 -0.85 15.45
N ARG A 215 -4.17 0.30 15.22
CA ARG A 215 -3.89 1.29 16.27
C ARG A 215 -5.17 1.96 16.78
N ASN A 216 -6.08 2.26 15.86
CA ASN A 216 -7.35 2.93 16.12
C ASN A 216 -8.50 1.97 15.84
N THR A 217 -8.65 0.93 16.65
CA THR A 217 -9.61 -0.17 16.42
C THR A 217 -11.05 0.34 16.31
N PHE A 218 -11.43 1.30 17.17
CA PHE A 218 -12.78 1.85 17.16
C PHE A 218 -13.05 2.68 15.88
N LEU A 219 -12.09 3.48 15.43
CA LEU A 219 -12.16 4.21 14.15
C LEU A 219 -12.30 3.24 12.97
N VAL A 220 -11.49 2.18 12.96
CA VAL A 220 -11.54 1.15 11.90
C VAL A 220 -12.89 0.47 11.85
N GLU A 221 -13.49 0.13 13.00
CA GLU A 221 -14.83 -0.47 13.04
C GLU A 221 -15.90 0.49 12.48
N ALA A 222 -15.83 1.77 12.83
CA ALA A 222 -16.69 2.81 12.26
C ALA A 222 -16.49 2.95 10.73
N MET A 223 -15.24 3.04 10.27
CA MET A 223 -14.91 3.14 8.84
C MET A 223 -15.38 1.92 8.04
N ARG A 224 -15.31 0.69 8.62
CA ARG A 224 -15.87 -0.52 8.01
C ARG A 224 -17.38 -0.42 7.84
N ASN A 225 -18.09 0.01 8.89
CA ASN A 225 -19.54 0.17 8.85
C ASN A 225 -19.97 1.22 7.82
N LEU A 226 -19.16 2.24 7.58
CA LEU A 226 -19.38 3.27 6.57
C LEU A 226 -18.81 2.92 5.19
N GLY A 227 -18.26 1.71 4.99
CA GLY A 227 -17.73 1.26 3.71
C GLY A 227 -16.45 1.96 3.25
N MET A 228 -15.77 2.68 4.13
CA MET A 228 -14.48 3.32 3.82
C MET A 228 -13.35 2.28 3.73
N ILE A 229 -13.39 1.23 4.54
CA ILE A 229 -12.40 0.15 4.58
C ILE A 229 -13.06 -1.18 4.21
N GLU A 230 -12.29 -2.08 3.60
CA GLU A 230 -12.74 -3.44 3.30
C GLU A 230 -12.94 -4.28 4.58
N THR A 231 -13.97 -5.14 4.57
CA THR A 231 -14.37 -5.92 5.74
C THR A 231 -13.55 -7.18 5.96
N GLN A 232 -12.82 -7.65 4.93
CA GLN A 232 -12.16 -8.97 4.95
C GLN A 232 -10.63 -8.91 4.95
N GLY A 233 -10.02 -7.75 5.29
CA GLY A 233 -8.56 -7.64 5.41
C GLY A 233 -7.77 -7.80 4.10
N GLY A 234 -8.43 -7.75 2.94
CA GLY A 234 -7.80 -7.98 1.63
C GLY A 234 -7.48 -6.71 0.82
N GLY A 235 -7.65 -5.52 1.38
CA GLY A 235 -7.54 -4.26 0.64
C GLY A 235 -6.17 -4.04 0.01
N ILE A 236 -5.11 -4.21 0.79
CA ILE A 236 -3.72 -4.09 0.29
C ILE A 236 -3.48 -5.12 -0.83
N ARG A 237 -3.86 -6.39 -0.63
CA ARG A 237 -3.73 -7.45 -1.66
C ARG A 237 -4.46 -7.08 -2.96
N LYS A 238 -5.64 -6.46 -2.87
CA LYS A 238 -6.37 -5.98 -4.05
C LYS A 238 -5.61 -4.88 -4.78
N VAL A 239 -4.99 -3.93 -4.08
CA VAL A 239 -4.15 -2.89 -4.71
C VAL A 239 -3.01 -3.53 -5.50
N PHE A 240 -2.32 -4.53 -4.94
CA PHE A 240 -1.27 -5.28 -5.64
C PHE A 240 -1.82 -6.03 -6.87
N ASN A 241 -2.99 -6.65 -6.76
CA ASN A 241 -3.63 -7.31 -7.89
C ASN A 241 -4.01 -6.33 -9.01
N PHE A 242 -4.52 -5.14 -8.68
CA PHE A 242 -4.80 -4.11 -9.68
C PHE A 242 -3.52 -3.67 -10.42
N GLN A 243 -2.42 -3.46 -9.70
CA GLN A 243 -1.15 -3.12 -10.31
C GLN A 243 -0.64 -4.24 -11.22
N LYS A 244 -0.70 -5.50 -10.76
CA LYS A 244 -0.34 -6.68 -11.58
C LYS A 244 -1.17 -6.77 -12.86
N GLN A 245 -2.51 -6.66 -12.76
CA GLN A 245 -3.42 -6.76 -13.90
C GLN A 245 -3.17 -5.67 -14.95
N ARG A 246 -2.62 -4.54 -14.55
CA ARG A 246 -2.26 -3.42 -15.43
C ARG A 246 -0.80 -3.43 -15.86
N PHE A 247 -0.04 -4.42 -15.41
CA PHE A 247 1.41 -4.53 -15.67
C PHE A 247 2.19 -3.31 -15.16
N PHE A 248 1.68 -2.66 -14.12
CA PHE A 248 2.33 -1.54 -13.44
C PHE A 248 3.26 -2.07 -12.34
N PRO A 249 4.26 -1.28 -11.94
CA PRO A 249 5.11 -1.64 -10.81
C PRO A 249 4.30 -1.94 -9.55
N MET A 250 4.75 -2.91 -8.77
CA MET A 250 4.15 -3.21 -7.47
C MET A 250 4.31 -2.03 -6.51
N PRO A 251 3.31 -1.76 -5.65
CA PRO A 251 3.41 -0.73 -4.63
C PRO A 251 4.66 -0.91 -3.76
N GLU A 252 5.36 0.18 -3.50
CA GLU A 252 6.53 0.17 -2.64
C GLU A 252 6.19 0.75 -1.27
N TYR A 253 6.61 0.04 -0.21
CA TYR A 253 6.41 0.45 1.17
C TYR A 253 7.76 0.77 1.82
N ASP A 254 7.81 1.91 2.50
CA ASP A 254 8.93 2.34 3.31
C ASP A 254 8.44 2.59 4.74
N PHE A 255 9.09 1.97 5.71
CA PHE A 255 8.74 2.01 7.14
C PHE A 255 9.78 2.79 7.98
N SER A 256 10.62 3.59 7.34
CA SER A 256 11.61 4.41 8.02
C SER A 256 10.97 5.55 8.82
N ASP A 257 11.71 6.09 9.79
CA ASP A 257 11.36 7.27 10.58
C ASP A 257 10.01 7.17 11.31
N GLU A 258 9.63 5.98 11.75
CA GLU A 258 8.31 5.73 12.37
C GLU A 258 7.14 6.25 11.54
N LYS A 259 7.25 6.10 10.23
CA LYS A 259 6.22 6.44 9.24
C LYS A 259 5.93 5.23 8.37
N VAL A 260 4.72 5.20 7.82
CA VAL A 260 4.36 4.30 6.72
C VAL A 260 4.22 5.14 5.48
N LYS A 261 5.09 4.91 4.50
CA LYS A 261 5.07 5.57 3.20
C LYS A 261 4.76 4.54 2.12
N VAL A 262 3.73 4.80 1.33
CA VAL A 262 3.30 3.92 0.23
C VAL A 262 3.44 4.68 -1.08
N THR A 263 4.25 4.16 -2.00
CA THR A 263 4.43 4.72 -3.34
C THR A 263 3.71 3.85 -4.37
N ILE A 264 2.86 4.45 -5.19
CA ILE A 264 2.08 3.79 -6.23
C ILE A 264 2.34 4.46 -7.57
N VAL A 265 2.93 3.70 -8.48
CA VAL A 265 3.22 4.16 -9.84
C VAL A 265 2.04 3.84 -10.77
N GLY A 266 1.57 4.83 -11.51
CA GLY A 266 0.41 4.71 -12.38
C GLY A 266 0.75 4.56 -13.87
N LYS A 267 1.87 3.91 -14.20
CA LYS A 267 2.30 3.68 -15.59
C LYS A 267 3.18 2.44 -15.69
N VAL A 268 3.33 1.90 -16.88
CA VAL A 268 4.36 0.89 -17.16
C VAL A 268 5.73 1.59 -17.14
N ILE A 269 6.63 1.11 -16.28
CA ILE A 269 8.03 1.60 -16.24
C ILE A 269 8.92 0.68 -17.07
N ASN A 270 8.68 -0.62 -17.01
CA ASN A 270 9.48 -1.61 -17.72
C ASN A 270 8.58 -2.41 -18.66
N GLU A 271 8.67 -2.06 -19.95
CA GLU A 271 7.87 -2.71 -21.00
C GLU A 271 8.25 -4.18 -21.18
N GLU A 272 9.53 -4.55 -21.00
CA GLU A 272 10.00 -5.91 -21.10
C GLU A 272 9.39 -6.78 -20.02
N PHE A 273 9.36 -6.31 -18.78
CA PHE A 273 8.73 -7.03 -17.67
C PHE A 273 7.22 -7.13 -17.86
N ALA A 274 6.57 -6.08 -18.37
CA ALA A 274 5.16 -6.12 -18.72
C ALA A 274 4.90 -7.21 -19.79
N LYS A 275 5.73 -7.32 -20.84
CA LYS A 275 5.63 -8.37 -21.84
C LYS A 275 5.80 -9.77 -21.24
N ILE A 276 6.71 -9.95 -20.27
CA ILE A 276 6.86 -11.20 -19.54
C ILE A 276 5.54 -11.59 -18.86
N LEU A 277 4.94 -10.67 -18.10
CA LEU A 277 3.69 -10.94 -17.37
C LEU A 277 2.52 -11.23 -18.33
N ILE A 278 2.44 -10.51 -19.47
CA ILE A 278 1.42 -10.72 -20.48
C ILE A 278 1.51 -12.12 -21.11
N LYS A 279 2.73 -12.58 -21.37
CA LYS A 279 2.98 -13.86 -22.07
C LYS A 279 3.01 -15.07 -21.16
N ASN A 280 3.06 -14.87 -19.85
CA ASN A 280 3.09 -15.93 -18.85
C ASN A 280 1.95 -15.72 -17.83
N PRO A 281 0.68 -15.94 -18.20
CA PRO A 281 -0.49 -15.68 -17.35
C PRO A 281 -0.53 -16.56 -16.10
N GLU A 282 0.22 -17.67 -16.07
CA GLU A 282 0.39 -18.56 -14.92
C GLU A 282 1.22 -17.96 -13.77
N ILE A 283 1.98 -16.89 -14.04
CA ILE A 283 2.73 -16.17 -12.99
C ILE A 283 1.75 -15.60 -11.96
N THR A 284 1.81 -16.11 -10.74
CA THR A 284 0.94 -15.68 -9.62
C THR A 284 1.33 -14.30 -9.10
N LEU A 285 0.54 -13.74 -8.18
CA LEU A 285 0.90 -12.49 -7.51
C LEU A 285 2.20 -12.64 -6.71
N GLU A 286 2.37 -13.76 -6.00
CA GLU A 286 3.59 -14.08 -5.25
C GLU A 286 4.82 -14.12 -6.17
N ASP A 287 4.71 -14.83 -7.30
CA ASP A 287 5.77 -14.88 -8.30
C ASP A 287 6.12 -13.48 -8.82
N THR A 288 5.11 -12.66 -9.10
CA THR A 288 5.29 -11.30 -9.60
C THR A 288 6.06 -10.44 -8.60
N LEU A 289 5.73 -10.53 -7.30
CA LEU A 289 6.41 -9.78 -6.24
C LEU A 289 7.91 -10.13 -6.17
N ILE A 290 8.22 -11.42 -6.24
CA ILE A 290 9.62 -11.86 -6.11
C ILE A 290 10.37 -11.59 -7.44
N LEU A 291 9.74 -11.76 -8.60
CA LEU A 291 10.31 -11.42 -9.91
C LEU A 291 10.56 -9.91 -10.06
N ASP A 292 9.69 -9.06 -9.49
CA ASP A 292 9.90 -7.61 -9.45
C ASP A 292 11.18 -7.24 -8.66
N LYS A 293 11.48 -7.98 -7.58
CA LYS A 293 12.76 -7.84 -6.86
C LYS A 293 13.96 -8.21 -7.75
N VAL A 294 13.86 -9.30 -8.52
CA VAL A 294 14.92 -9.73 -9.46
C VAL A 294 15.17 -8.66 -10.51
N GLN A 295 14.12 -8.18 -11.14
CA GLN A 295 14.20 -7.14 -12.17
C GLN A 295 14.81 -5.83 -11.63
N LYS A 296 14.44 -5.44 -10.40
CA LYS A 296 15.00 -4.27 -9.71
C LYS A 296 16.38 -4.50 -9.09
N ARG A 297 16.99 -5.67 -9.31
CA ARG A 297 18.28 -6.12 -8.72
C ARG A 297 18.32 -6.01 -7.19
N LYS A 298 17.16 -6.19 -6.53
CA LYS A 298 17.05 -6.26 -5.08
C LYS A 298 17.49 -7.65 -4.60
N LYS A 299 18.04 -7.72 -3.39
CA LYS A 299 18.46 -9.01 -2.79
C LYS A 299 17.22 -9.87 -2.50
N LEU A 300 17.31 -11.15 -2.89
CA LEU A 300 16.34 -12.17 -2.50
C LEU A 300 16.74 -12.81 -1.17
N THR A 301 15.75 -13.20 -0.38
CA THR A 301 15.97 -14.13 0.75
C THR A 301 16.34 -15.52 0.23
N ASP A 302 16.79 -16.40 1.12
CA ASP A 302 17.10 -17.79 0.75
C ASP A 302 15.86 -18.53 0.24
N ASP A 303 14.75 -18.35 0.93
CA ASP A 303 13.48 -18.99 0.58
C ASP A 303 12.94 -18.49 -0.77
N GLU A 304 12.98 -17.18 -1.02
CA GLU A 304 12.58 -16.58 -2.31
C GLU A 304 13.44 -17.09 -3.47
N PHE A 305 14.74 -17.20 -3.27
CA PHE A 305 15.65 -17.71 -4.29
C PHE A 305 15.38 -19.19 -4.61
N ILE A 306 15.24 -20.04 -3.57
CA ILE A 306 14.91 -21.46 -3.72
C ILE A 306 13.55 -21.61 -4.40
N TYR A 307 12.57 -20.83 -4.01
CA TYR A 307 11.22 -20.84 -4.56
C TYR A 307 11.23 -20.56 -6.08
N LEU A 308 11.83 -19.45 -6.52
CA LEU A 308 11.90 -19.11 -7.95
C LEU A 308 12.75 -20.09 -8.77
N LYS A 309 13.84 -20.62 -8.18
CA LYS A 309 14.66 -21.66 -8.80
C LYS A 309 13.84 -22.94 -9.02
N LYS A 310 13.08 -23.40 -8.03
CA LYS A 310 12.21 -24.58 -8.12
C LYS A 310 11.15 -24.41 -9.24
N LYS A 311 10.59 -23.21 -9.37
CA LYS A 311 9.66 -22.87 -10.45
C LYS A 311 10.33 -22.63 -11.80
N LYS A 312 11.65 -22.63 -11.87
CA LYS A 312 12.44 -22.34 -13.07
C LYS A 312 12.19 -20.93 -13.65
N PHE A 313 11.87 -19.97 -12.78
CA PHE A 313 11.65 -18.59 -13.17
C PHE A 313 12.93 -17.77 -13.20
N ILE A 314 13.98 -18.22 -12.51
CA ILE A 314 15.30 -17.58 -12.50
C ILE A 314 16.44 -18.58 -12.77
N GLU A 315 17.52 -18.05 -13.31
CA GLU A 315 18.83 -18.71 -13.48
C GLU A 315 19.92 -17.93 -12.74
N GLY A 316 21.16 -18.40 -12.82
CA GLY A 316 22.30 -17.81 -12.11
C GLY A 316 22.41 -18.22 -10.65
N ARG A 317 23.32 -17.57 -9.91
CA ARG A 317 23.59 -17.81 -8.48
C ARG A 317 22.88 -16.79 -7.61
N LYS A 318 22.74 -17.09 -6.33
CA LYS A 318 22.23 -16.11 -5.37
C LYS A 318 23.13 -14.86 -5.38
N GLY A 319 22.50 -13.70 -5.56
CA GLY A 319 23.21 -12.41 -5.72
C GLY A 319 23.56 -12.03 -7.15
N SER A 320 23.54 -12.99 -8.10
CA SER A 320 23.74 -12.79 -9.54
C SER A 320 22.67 -13.55 -10.33
N ASN A 321 21.44 -13.54 -9.83
CA ASN A 321 20.30 -14.20 -10.45
C ASN A 321 19.60 -13.27 -11.46
N TYR A 322 19.09 -13.87 -12.51
CA TYR A 322 18.37 -13.21 -13.60
C TYR A 322 17.17 -14.04 -14.05
N ILE A 323 16.24 -13.44 -14.78
CA ILE A 323 15.03 -14.11 -15.27
C ILE A 323 15.43 -15.20 -16.27
N SER A 324 14.83 -16.38 -16.15
CA SER A 324 15.18 -17.57 -16.94
C SER A 324 14.75 -17.45 -18.41
N TYR A 325 15.43 -18.21 -19.27
CA TYR A 325 15.08 -18.30 -20.69
C TYR A 325 13.62 -18.71 -20.91
N ASN A 326 13.11 -19.67 -20.15
CA ASN A 326 11.75 -20.17 -20.27
C ASN A 326 10.67 -19.09 -20.06
N VAL A 327 10.95 -18.09 -19.24
CA VAL A 327 10.05 -16.96 -18.97
C VAL A 327 10.17 -15.87 -20.04
N ILE A 328 11.34 -15.70 -20.63
CA ILE A 328 11.65 -14.66 -21.62
C ILE A 328 11.26 -15.10 -23.03
N GLU A 329 11.49 -16.35 -23.40
CA GLU A 329 11.31 -16.86 -24.76
C GLU A 329 9.90 -16.61 -25.33
N PRO A 330 8.80 -16.84 -24.58
CA PRO A 330 7.46 -16.60 -25.09
C PRO A 330 7.18 -15.14 -25.49
N THR A 331 7.99 -14.19 -24.98
CA THR A 331 7.86 -12.76 -25.30
C THR A 331 8.34 -12.44 -26.71
N LYS A 332 9.25 -13.24 -27.27
CA LYS A 332 9.97 -12.99 -28.53
C LYS A 332 10.67 -11.62 -28.57
N ASN A 333 10.97 -11.05 -27.40
CA ASN A 333 11.61 -9.74 -27.26
C ASN A 333 13.12 -9.88 -27.41
N LYS A 334 13.71 -9.19 -28.40
CA LYS A 334 15.15 -9.27 -28.71
C LYS A 334 16.02 -8.66 -27.60
N ASP A 335 15.54 -7.61 -26.95
CA ASP A 335 16.30 -6.93 -25.88
C ASP A 335 16.39 -7.79 -24.63
N LEU A 336 15.27 -8.41 -24.21
CA LEU A 336 15.26 -9.38 -23.12
C LEU A 336 16.16 -10.60 -23.40
N LEU A 337 16.15 -11.08 -24.64
CA LEU A 337 17.02 -12.18 -25.05
C LEU A 337 18.50 -11.78 -25.02
N ALA A 338 18.81 -10.55 -25.46
CA ALA A 338 20.17 -10.01 -25.39
C ALA A 338 20.66 -9.86 -23.95
N ASP A 339 19.83 -9.33 -23.05
CA ASP A 339 20.12 -9.21 -21.62
C ASP A 339 20.33 -10.58 -20.97
N TYR A 340 19.52 -11.56 -21.32
CA TYR A 340 19.69 -12.95 -20.86
C TYR A 340 21.05 -13.53 -21.31
N ILE A 341 21.39 -13.39 -22.58
CA ILE A 341 22.68 -13.88 -23.13
C ILE A 341 23.86 -13.20 -22.43
N ASN A 342 23.76 -11.88 -22.18
CA ASN A 342 24.80 -11.13 -21.48
C ASN A 342 24.98 -11.62 -20.04
N ASN A 343 23.89 -11.78 -19.29
CA ASN A 343 23.93 -12.28 -17.91
C ASN A 343 24.49 -13.70 -17.85
N ARG A 344 24.07 -14.58 -18.74
CA ARG A 344 24.59 -15.95 -18.85
C ARG A 344 26.08 -16.00 -19.21
N SER A 345 26.50 -15.15 -20.13
CA SER A 345 27.93 -15.06 -20.51
C SER A 345 28.83 -14.59 -19.35
N LEU A 346 28.31 -13.69 -18.50
CA LEU A 346 29.01 -13.24 -17.29
C LEU A 346 29.15 -14.39 -16.27
N ASP A 347 28.10 -15.19 -16.11
CA ASP A 347 28.08 -16.34 -15.22
C ASP A 347 29.09 -17.42 -15.70
N ASP A 348 29.08 -17.75 -17.00
CA ASP A 348 30.02 -18.68 -17.61
C ASP A 348 31.49 -18.23 -17.49
N ARG A 349 31.77 -16.93 -17.67
CA ARG A 349 33.14 -16.38 -17.46
C ARG A 349 33.59 -16.53 -16.03
N HIS A 350 32.74 -16.21 -15.07
CA HIS A 350 33.06 -16.34 -13.65
C HIS A 350 33.30 -17.82 -13.26
N PHE A 351 32.50 -18.76 -13.80
CA PHE A 351 32.79 -20.19 -13.60
C PHE A 351 34.15 -20.60 -14.18
N LYS A 352 34.49 -20.11 -15.38
CA LYS A 352 35.82 -20.36 -15.97
C LYS A 352 36.93 -19.80 -15.10
N GLU A 353 36.78 -18.59 -14.57
CA GLU A 353 37.76 -17.97 -13.67
C GLU A 353 37.95 -18.79 -12.38
N LEU A 354 36.86 -19.23 -11.73
CA LEU A 354 36.93 -20.09 -10.55
C LEU A 354 37.60 -21.42 -10.83
N ILE A 355 37.30 -22.05 -11.97
CA ILE A 355 37.93 -23.30 -12.40
C ILE A 355 39.43 -23.08 -12.60
N LEU A 356 39.84 -22.02 -13.29
CA LEU A 356 41.23 -21.67 -13.53
C LEU A 356 41.94 -21.36 -12.21
N GLU A 357 41.35 -20.64 -11.29
CA GLU A 357 41.89 -20.36 -9.96
C GLU A 357 42.10 -21.67 -9.16
N PHE A 358 41.10 -22.57 -9.18
CA PHE A 358 41.20 -23.86 -8.52
C PHE A 358 42.31 -24.72 -9.12
N ILE A 359 42.43 -24.79 -10.46
CA ILE A 359 43.48 -25.52 -11.15
C ILE A 359 44.85 -24.93 -10.83
N SER A 360 44.99 -23.60 -10.78
CA SER A 360 46.25 -22.94 -10.44
C SER A 360 46.72 -23.26 -9.02
N LYS A 361 45.78 -23.44 -8.07
CA LYS A 361 46.09 -23.80 -6.67
C LYS A 361 46.28 -25.29 -6.46
N SER A 362 45.55 -26.13 -7.20
CA SER A 362 45.48 -27.60 -6.96
C SER A 362 46.15 -28.43 -8.06
N GLY A 363 46.71 -27.81 -9.11
CA GLY A 363 47.38 -28.44 -10.23
C GLY A 363 46.46 -29.21 -11.19
N LYS A 364 45.26 -29.63 -10.76
CA LYS A 364 44.26 -30.33 -11.57
C LYS A 364 42.89 -30.23 -10.92
N ALA A 365 41.83 -30.25 -11.73
CA ALA A 365 40.44 -30.33 -11.26
C ALA A 365 39.75 -31.58 -11.85
N LYS A 366 38.99 -32.31 -11.03
CA LYS A 366 38.05 -33.35 -11.49
C LYS A 366 36.62 -32.79 -11.49
N ARG A 367 35.74 -33.38 -12.29
CA ARG A 367 34.33 -32.95 -12.39
C ARG A 367 33.57 -32.87 -11.03
N LYS A 368 34.01 -33.65 -10.04
CA LYS A 368 33.46 -33.65 -8.67
C LYS A 368 34.01 -32.53 -7.78
N ASP A 369 35.06 -31.83 -8.21
CA ASP A 369 35.78 -30.79 -7.46
C ASP A 369 35.35 -29.40 -7.93
N ILE A 370 34.48 -29.33 -8.97
CA ILE A 370 33.89 -28.18 -9.61
C ILE A 370 32.35 -28.26 -9.48
#